data_60f58f9e6bf3ed215b98c1effdd9e270
#
_entry.id   60f58f9e6bf3ed215b98c1effdd9e270
#
_cell.length_a   1.000
_cell.length_b   1.000
_cell.length_c   1.000
_cell.angle_alpha   90.00
_cell.angle_beta   90.00
_cell.angle_gamma   90.00
#
_symmetry.space_group_name_H-M   'P 1'
#
loop_
_entity.id
_entity.type
_entity.pdbx_description
1 polymer ?
#
loop_
_entity_poly.entity_id
_entity_poly.type
_entity_poly.pdbx_seq_one_letter_code
_entity_poly.pdbx_strand_id
1 'polypeptide(L)'
;MINASVDLEVNSHSHSLLILNINIRCLRSKITELCYHLERLQPHILLLQETWLDSSIEDVVIPGYICISRRDRAESVNRGGIATYAIHSLKNIVLLEKSADCERCWHLLRLDTGNIFIVNWYRSPSENEASIMSLREEILNHSVDSCGCIIAGDMNIHHKKWLKFSNADTPYGSMLKSICDEFDLHQHVKAPTRQQYLLDLCLSDIDRISVKTEAQVADHKALHISVPLEVPKTINIPRYVWKFKAASWQDLKRELQVVDWQPMHRGSVDQAADWFSKFIWFMCMKHIPYERKDEIKCSHPWLNQRCREALNRKRMHEDSPTYDQMSRECANIIAAEHTKYVEKLKNKISNLKKCDKRWWSLNRELLQRKAKISSIPPLRNSEKEWITDSSIKANMFAACWQAK
;
A
#
# COMPACT_ATOMS: atom_id res chain seq x y z
N MET A 1 18.57 -37.84 9.54
CA MET A 1 19.44 -36.69 9.24
C MET A 1 19.05 -36.18 7.87
N ILE A 2 18.21 -35.17 7.78
CA ILE A 2 18.12 -34.29 6.63
C ILE A 2 17.94 -32.92 7.26
N ASN A 3 19.06 -32.26 7.51
CA ASN A 3 19.09 -30.81 7.74
C ASN A 3 18.82 -30.17 6.38
N ALA A 4 17.58 -29.83 6.11
CA ALA A 4 17.29 -28.78 5.14
C ALA A 4 17.54 -27.47 5.86
N SER A 5 18.79 -27.02 5.84
CA SER A 5 19.13 -25.62 6.04
C SER A 5 18.40 -24.86 4.95
N VAL A 6 17.27 -24.25 5.32
CA VAL A 6 16.69 -23.19 4.53
C VAL A 6 17.67 -22.03 4.66
N ASP A 7 18.59 -21.92 3.72
CA ASP A 7 19.32 -20.69 3.49
C ASP A 7 18.29 -19.61 3.21
N LEU A 8 17.91 -18.91 4.27
CA LEU A 8 17.27 -17.62 4.18
C LEU A 8 18.33 -16.69 3.58
N GLU A 9 18.35 -16.57 2.26
CA GLU A 9 18.96 -15.41 1.61
C GLU A 9 18.19 -14.15 2.07
N VAL A 10 18.54 -13.73 3.29
CA VAL A 10 18.18 -12.43 3.84
C VAL A 10 19.18 -11.46 3.24
N ASN A 11 18.87 -10.89 2.10
CA ASN A 11 19.33 -9.55 1.66
C ASN A 11 19.01 -9.34 0.18
N SER A 12 17.74 -9.18 -0.15
CA SER A 12 17.40 -8.56 -1.40
C SER A 12 16.84 -7.16 -1.14
N HIS A 13 17.69 -6.14 -1.16
CA HIS A 13 17.28 -4.74 -1.20
C HIS A 13 16.73 -4.41 -2.61
N SER A 14 15.69 -3.61 -2.68
CA SER A 14 15.33 -2.96 -3.94
C SER A 14 16.31 -1.82 -4.15
N HIS A 15 17.03 -1.81 -5.26
CA HIS A 15 17.97 -0.73 -5.60
C HIS A 15 17.27 0.59 -5.97
N SER A 16 15.97 0.68 -5.78
CA SER A 16 15.21 1.90 -6.08
C SER A 16 14.00 2.03 -5.16
N LEU A 17 13.83 3.21 -4.58
CA LEU A 17 12.59 3.64 -3.96
C LEU A 17 11.60 4.01 -5.08
N LEU A 18 10.44 3.37 -5.11
CA LEU A 18 9.38 3.61 -6.09
C LEU A 18 8.27 4.43 -5.45
N ILE A 19 7.95 5.59 -6.04
CA ILE A 19 6.87 6.46 -5.61
C ILE A 19 5.88 6.59 -6.76
N LEU A 20 4.59 6.47 -6.47
CA LEU A 20 3.52 6.71 -7.42
C LEU A 20 2.77 7.98 -7.00
N ASN A 21 2.81 9.00 -7.84
CA ASN A 21 2.09 10.26 -7.62
C ASN A 21 0.89 10.35 -8.56
N ILE A 22 -0.30 10.65 -8.02
CA ILE A 22 -1.54 10.70 -8.80
C ILE A 22 -2.49 11.77 -8.26
N ASN A 23 -2.92 12.71 -9.11
CA ASN A 23 -4.18 13.40 -8.89
C ASN A 23 -5.31 12.41 -9.21
N ILE A 24 -5.94 11.86 -8.16
CA ILE A 24 -6.89 10.73 -8.26
C ILE A 24 -8.34 11.17 -8.53
N ARG A 25 -8.66 12.43 -8.30
CA ARG A 25 -9.99 13.02 -8.48
C ARG A 25 -11.11 12.10 -7.95
N CYS A 26 -11.25 12.04 -6.64
CA CYS A 26 -12.14 11.16 -5.88
C CYS A 26 -11.60 9.73 -5.68
N LEU A 27 -10.83 9.54 -4.61
CA LEU A 27 -10.21 8.25 -4.25
C LEU A 27 -11.24 7.09 -4.17
N ARG A 28 -12.43 7.34 -3.59
CA ARG A 28 -13.45 6.30 -3.40
C ARG A 28 -13.95 5.72 -4.72
N SER A 29 -14.15 6.57 -5.73
CA SER A 29 -14.65 6.13 -7.03
C SER A 29 -13.57 5.44 -7.87
N LYS A 30 -12.30 5.73 -7.62
CA LYS A 30 -11.14 5.26 -8.39
C LYS A 30 -10.34 4.16 -7.72
N ILE A 31 -10.76 3.71 -6.54
CA ILE A 31 -10.00 2.73 -5.75
C ILE A 31 -9.70 1.43 -6.50
N THR A 32 -10.65 0.93 -7.31
CA THR A 32 -10.46 -0.31 -8.07
C THR A 32 -9.40 -0.14 -9.16
N GLU A 33 -9.44 1.00 -9.85
CA GLU A 33 -8.47 1.33 -10.90
C GLU A 33 -7.08 1.58 -10.29
N LEU A 34 -7.02 2.30 -9.17
CA LEU A 34 -5.79 2.47 -8.40
C LEU A 34 -5.18 1.11 -8.03
N CYS A 35 -5.97 0.18 -7.51
CA CYS A 35 -5.47 -1.15 -7.13
C CYS A 35 -4.89 -1.93 -8.30
N TYR A 36 -5.45 -1.79 -9.51
CA TYR A 36 -4.86 -2.36 -10.71
C TYR A 36 -3.46 -1.79 -11.01
N HIS A 37 -3.29 -0.47 -10.87
CA HIS A 37 -1.97 0.16 -11.03
C HIS A 37 -1.00 -0.30 -9.95
N LEU A 38 -1.45 -0.45 -8.70
CA LEU A 38 -0.63 -0.93 -7.60
C LEU A 38 -0.18 -2.38 -7.78
N GLU A 39 -1.04 -3.26 -8.28
CA GLU A 39 -0.67 -4.65 -8.62
C GLU A 39 0.45 -4.69 -9.66
N ARG A 40 0.45 -3.77 -10.63
CA ARG A 40 1.41 -3.73 -11.74
C ARG A 40 2.72 -3.03 -11.37
N LEU A 41 2.64 -1.89 -10.69
CA LEU A 41 3.79 -1.00 -10.44
C LEU A 41 4.47 -1.26 -9.10
N GLN A 42 3.74 -1.80 -8.14
CA GLN A 42 4.21 -2.12 -6.78
C GLN A 42 5.02 -0.98 -6.11
N PRO A 43 4.51 0.27 -6.10
CA PRO A 43 5.24 1.37 -5.52
C PRO A 43 5.36 1.20 -4.00
N HIS A 44 6.44 1.74 -3.42
CA HIS A 44 6.65 1.76 -1.99
C HIS A 44 5.81 2.84 -1.30
N ILE A 45 5.59 3.98 -1.99
CA ILE A 45 4.87 5.14 -1.48
C ILE A 45 3.87 5.62 -2.54
N LEU A 46 2.69 6.05 -2.07
CA LEU A 46 1.66 6.69 -2.89
C LEU A 46 1.46 8.11 -2.41
N LEU A 47 1.52 9.05 -3.33
CA LEU A 47 1.18 10.45 -3.11
C LEU A 47 -0.10 10.74 -3.91
N LEU A 48 -1.21 10.92 -3.21
CA LEU A 48 -2.52 11.13 -3.82
C LEU A 48 -3.00 12.57 -3.60
N GLN A 49 -3.43 13.21 -4.67
CA GLN A 49 -4.05 14.54 -4.64
C GLN A 49 -5.51 14.44 -5.09
N GLU A 50 -6.31 15.42 -4.74
CA GLU A 50 -7.76 15.45 -4.98
C GLU A 50 -8.48 14.19 -4.50
N THR A 51 -8.22 13.80 -3.25
CA THR A 51 -8.83 12.59 -2.66
C THR A 51 -10.34 12.72 -2.49
N TRP A 52 -10.87 13.96 -2.38
CA TRP A 52 -12.26 14.28 -2.15
C TRP A 52 -12.83 13.53 -0.94
N LEU A 53 -12.03 13.42 0.10
CA LEU A 53 -12.43 12.89 1.39
C LEU A 53 -12.74 14.05 2.34
N ASP A 54 -13.58 13.78 3.32
CA ASP A 54 -13.95 14.68 4.39
C ASP A 54 -13.93 13.97 5.75
N SER A 55 -14.09 14.71 6.83
CA SER A 55 -14.03 14.19 8.20
C SER A 55 -15.08 13.13 8.54
N SER A 56 -16.16 13.01 7.76
CA SER A 56 -17.19 11.98 7.93
C SER A 56 -16.78 10.62 7.38
N ILE A 57 -15.73 10.59 6.55
CA ILE A 57 -15.24 9.39 5.87
C ILE A 57 -14.02 8.87 6.63
N GLU A 58 -14.10 7.62 7.12
CA GLU A 58 -12.92 6.93 7.66
C GLU A 58 -11.83 6.79 6.59
N ASP A 59 -10.58 6.53 7.01
CA ASP A 59 -9.48 6.31 6.07
C ASP A 59 -9.80 5.21 5.07
N VAL A 60 -9.65 5.52 3.79
CA VAL A 60 -9.85 4.56 2.71
C VAL A 60 -8.76 3.49 2.80
N VAL A 61 -9.18 2.23 2.90
CA VAL A 61 -8.26 1.10 2.96
C VAL A 61 -7.73 0.78 1.58
N ILE A 62 -6.43 0.98 1.39
CA ILE A 62 -5.69 0.48 0.22
C ILE A 62 -4.95 -0.78 0.65
N PRO A 63 -5.29 -1.95 0.10
CA PRO A 63 -4.69 -3.21 0.52
C PRO A 63 -3.18 -3.26 0.27
N GLY A 64 -2.45 -3.73 1.27
CA GLY A 64 -0.98 -3.74 1.25
C GLY A 64 -0.35 -2.42 1.69
N TYR A 65 -1.13 -1.34 1.87
CA TYR A 65 -0.65 -0.02 2.23
C TYR A 65 -1.24 0.48 3.55
N ILE A 66 -0.51 1.36 4.22
CA ILE A 66 -0.91 2.06 5.43
C ILE A 66 -1.05 3.54 5.08
N CYS A 67 -2.11 4.20 5.53
CA CYS A 67 -2.23 5.64 5.46
C CYS A 67 -1.24 6.27 6.45
N ILE A 68 -0.28 7.02 5.94
CA ILE A 68 0.74 7.73 6.74
C ILE A 68 0.22 9.11 7.13
N SER A 69 -0.41 9.79 6.17
CA SER A 69 -1.02 11.10 6.39
C SER A 69 -2.22 11.29 5.50
N ARG A 70 -3.14 12.11 5.97
CA ARG A 70 -4.29 12.59 5.24
C ARG A 70 -4.58 14.02 5.66
N ARG A 71 -4.90 14.87 4.69
CA ARG A 71 -5.38 16.23 4.90
C ARG A 71 -6.57 16.48 3.98
N ASP A 72 -7.72 16.70 4.56
CA ASP A 72 -8.93 17.04 3.83
C ASP A 72 -9.06 18.57 3.73
N ARG A 73 -9.72 19.04 2.71
CA ARG A 73 -10.05 20.46 2.57
C ARG A 73 -11.31 20.77 3.39
N ALA A 74 -11.18 21.64 4.39
CA ALA A 74 -12.24 21.91 5.38
C ALA A 74 -13.48 22.64 4.83
N GLU A 75 -13.33 23.42 3.77
CA GLU A 75 -14.38 24.37 3.33
C GLU A 75 -15.08 24.01 2.02
N SER A 76 -14.64 23.01 1.30
CA SER A 76 -15.26 22.66 0.03
C SER A 76 -15.92 21.31 0.08
N VAL A 77 -17.20 21.31 -0.13
CA VAL A 77 -17.95 20.08 -0.37
C VAL A 77 -17.32 19.34 -1.54
N ASN A 78 -16.70 18.21 -1.24
CA ASN A 78 -16.24 17.18 -2.19
C ASN A 78 -15.12 17.57 -3.19
N ARG A 79 -14.16 18.42 -2.86
CA ARG A 79 -13.02 18.70 -3.74
C ARG A 79 -11.73 18.93 -2.95
N GLY A 80 -10.54 18.69 -3.58
CA GLY A 80 -9.24 18.81 -2.96
C GLY A 80 -8.92 17.65 -2.01
N GLY A 81 -8.02 17.87 -1.08
CA GLY A 81 -7.52 16.89 -0.14
C GLY A 81 -6.35 16.06 -0.69
N ILE A 82 -5.41 15.73 0.20
CA ILE A 82 -4.26 14.88 -0.11
C ILE A 82 -4.16 13.72 0.87
N ALA A 83 -3.59 12.62 0.41
CA ALA A 83 -3.27 11.49 1.28
C ALA A 83 -1.97 10.82 0.84
N THR A 84 -1.19 10.38 1.81
CA THR A 84 0.04 9.62 1.57
C THR A 84 -0.07 8.25 2.18
N TYR A 85 0.23 7.24 1.38
CA TYR A 85 0.23 5.84 1.80
C TYR A 85 1.62 5.23 1.58
N ALA A 86 2.00 4.29 2.43
CA ALA A 86 3.20 3.49 2.24
C ALA A 86 2.91 1.99 2.36
N ILE A 87 3.69 1.14 1.69
CA ILE A 87 3.56 -0.30 1.84
C ILE A 87 3.86 -0.71 3.29
N HIS A 88 3.24 -1.80 3.74
CA HIS A 88 3.38 -2.27 5.13
C HIS A 88 4.82 -2.57 5.57
N SER A 89 5.71 -2.89 4.64
CA SER A 89 7.12 -3.16 4.91
C SER A 89 7.95 -1.90 5.13
N LEU A 90 7.52 -0.75 4.61
CA LEU A 90 8.21 0.54 4.78
C LEU A 90 7.74 1.20 6.08
N LYS A 91 8.38 0.83 7.21
CA LYS A 91 7.96 1.28 8.56
C LYS A 91 8.67 2.54 9.04
N ASN A 92 9.68 2.97 8.33
CA ASN A 92 10.56 4.09 8.69
C ASN A 92 10.18 5.41 8.01
N ILE A 93 8.95 5.50 7.49
CA ILE A 93 8.35 6.74 7.00
C ILE A 93 7.33 7.26 8.01
N VAL A 94 7.41 8.55 8.34
CA VAL A 94 6.52 9.22 9.27
C VAL A 94 6.08 10.57 8.73
N LEU A 95 4.89 11.00 9.10
CA LEU A 95 4.44 12.38 8.88
C LEU A 95 5.27 13.28 9.79
N LEU A 96 5.89 14.32 9.20
CA LEU A 96 6.65 15.32 9.92
C LEU A 96 5.79 16.56 10.18
N GLU A 97 5.18 17.11 9.12
CA GLU A 97 4.40 18.34 9.18
C GLU A 97 3.27 18.35 8.14
N LYS A 98 2.19 19.07 8.47
CA LYS A 98 1.14 19.51 7.54
C LYS A 98 1.21 21.03 7.44
N SER A 99 1.50 21.57 6.26
CA SER A 99 1.58 23.01 6.03
C SER A 99 0.29 23.70 6.49
N ALA A 100 0.39 24.87 7.11
CA ALA A 100 -0.79 25.55 7.66
C ALA A 100 -1.77 26.00 6.56
N ASP A 101 -1.26 26.62 5.50
CA ASP A 101 -2.03 27.42 4.54
C ASP A 101 -2.28 26.74 3.20
N CYS A 102 -1.78 25.53 2.98
CA CYS A 102 -1.93 24.82 1.71
C CYS A 102 -2.02 23.30 1.88
N GLU A 103 -2.46 22.61 0.85
CA GLU A 103 -2.54 21.15 0.86
C GLU A 103 -1.17 20.52 0.57
N ARG A 104 -0.27 20.60 1.54
CA ARG A 104 1.07 20.03 1.50
C ARG A 104 1.37 19.28 2.79
N CYS A 105 1.96 18.08 2.67
CA CYS A 105 2.39 17.26 3.79
C CYS A 105 3.83 16.82 3.60
N TRP A 106 4.64 17.03 4.63
CA TRP A 106 6.04 16.65 4.72
C TRP A 106 6.17 15.32 5.42
N HIS A 107 6.93 14.39 4.85
CA HIS A 107 7.21 13.09 5.42
C HIS A 107 8.71 12.88 5.51
N LEU A 108 9.16 12.28 6.60
CA LEU A 108 10.52 11.88 6.81
C LEU A 108 10.66 10.38 6.57
N LEU A 109 11.43 9.99 5.58
CA LEU A 109 11.87 8.62 5.35
C LEU A 109 13.29 8.46 5.89
N ARG A 110 13.45 7.59 6.88
CA ARG A 110 14.75 7.27 7.49
C ARG A 110 15.32 6.04 6.82
N LEU A 111 16.48 6.19 6.20
CA LEU A 111 17.23 5.10 5.58
C LEU A 111 18.59 4.97 6.28
N ASP A 112 19.26 3.84 6.10
CA ASP A 112 20.62 3.63 6.63
C ASP A 112 21.63 4.62 6.04
N THR A 113 21.35 5.11 4.83
CA THR A 113 22.15 6.11 4.11
C THR A 113 21.86 7.56 4.49
N GLY A 114 20.81 7.81 5.28
CA GLY A 114 20.41 9.15 5.73
C GLY A 114 18.91 9.41 5.62
N ASN A 115 18.51 10.60 5.97
CA ASN A 115 17.12 11.05 5.97
C ASN A 115 16.71 11.65 4.62
N ILE A 116 15.55 11.28 4.12
CA ILE A 116 14.98 11.81 2.86
C ILE A 116 13.63 12.44 3.18
N PHE A 117 13.41 13.67 2.71
CA PHE A 117 12.10 14.29 2.74
C PHE A 117 11.27 13.92 1.52
N ILE A 118 10.01 13.56 1.77
CA ILE A 118 9.03 13.25 0.72
C ILE A 118 7.81 14.12 0.96
N VAL A 119 7.54 14.99 0.00
CA VAL A 119 6.50 16.00 0.09
C VAL A 119 5.39 15.71 -0.90
N ASN A 120 4.17 15.57 -0.39
CA ASN A 120 2.96 15.46 -1.17
C ASN A 120 2.30 16.85 -1.22
N TRP A 121 2.18 17.45 -2.41
CA TRP A 121 1.65 18.79 -2.57
C TRP A 121 0.56 18.85 -3.65
N TYR A 122 -0.59 19.35 -3.25
CA TYR A 122 -1.64 19.79 -4.15
C TYR A 122 -1.85 21.30 -4.03
N ARG A 123 -1.62 22.00 -5.12
CA ARG A 123 -1.90 23.44 -5.21
C ARG A 123 -3.12 23.66 -6.09
N SER A 124 -4.22 24.16 -5.48
CA SER A 124 -5.41 24.52 -6.23
C SER A 124 -5.11 25.63 -7.25
N PRO A 125 -5.75 25.63 -8.43
CA PRO A 125 -5.59 26.73 -9.39
C PRO A 125 -5.94 28.11 -8.83
N SER A 126 -6.79 28.17 -7.80
CA SER A 126 -7.24 29.40 -7.12
C SER A 126 -6.33 29.86 -5.98
N GLU A 127 -5.29 29.06 -5.63
CA GLU A 127 -4.38 29.46 -4.56
C GLU A 127 -3.49 30.65 -4.97
N ASN A 128 -3.23 31.51 -3.98
CA ASN A 128 -2.35 32.66 -4.14
C ASN A 128 -0.86 32.29 -3.98
N GLU A 129 0.00 33.29 -3.86
CA GLU A 129 1.45 33.15 -3.71
C GLU A 129 1.87 32.57 -2.33
N ALA A 130 1.04 32.69 -1.30
CA ALA A 130 1.39 32.27 0.06
C ALA A 130 1.78 30.78 0.11
N SER A 131 1.12 29.91 -0.68
CA SER A 131 1.45 28.49 -0.75
C SER A 131 2.82 28.19 -1.33
N ILE A 132 3.39 29.12 -2.13
CA ILE A 132 4.75 28.99 -2.70
C ILE A 132 5.75 29.61 -1.73
N MET A 133 5.44 30.75 -1.14
CA MET A 133 6.32 31.41 -0.16
C MET A 133 6.55 30.52 1.05
N SER A 134 5.51 29.88 1.59
CA SER A 134 5.64 28.96 2.71
C SER A 134 6.49 27.73 2.38
N LEU A 135 6.58 27.31 1.11
CA LEU A 135 7.47 26.22 0.72
C LEU A 135 8.95 26.56 1.03
N ARG A 136 9.38 27.76 0.73
CA ARG A 136 10.75 28.21 1.00
C ARG A 136 11.08 28.12 2.49
N GLU A 137 10.18 28.61 3.33
CA GLU A 137 10.34 28.59 4.79
C GLU A 137 10.37 27.13 5.32
N GLU A 138 9.48 26.28 4.82
CA GLU A 138 9.42 24.87 5.21
C GLU A 138 10.70 24.13 4.80
N ILE A 139 11.26 24.37 3.59
CA ILE A 139 12.53 23.77 3.17
C ILE A 139 13.65 24.21 4.12
N LEU A 140 13.75 25.50 4.46
CA LEU A 140 14.76 26.00 5.39
C LEU A 140 14.66 25.36 6.77
N ASN A 141 13.43 25.16 7.27
CA ASN A 141 13.19 24.54 8.58
C ASN A 141 13.58 23.06 8.62
N HIS A 142 13.50 22.35 7.50
CA HIS A 142 13.73 20.91 7.43
C HIS A 142 15.10 20.52 6.87
N SER A 143 15.83 21.44 6.22
CA SER A 143 17.07 21.12 5.46
C SER A 143 18.25 20.66 6.32
N VAL A 144 18.22 20.83 7.65
CA VAL A 144 19.39 20.69 8.53
C VAL A 144 19.91 19.25 8.65
N ASP A 145 19.07 18.22 8.44
CA ASP A 145 19.43 16.80 8.63
C ASP A 145 19.03 15.91 7.42
N SER A 146 19.00 16.47 6.22
CA SER A 146 18.51 15.77 5.02
C SER A 146 19.62 15.39 4.06
N CYS A 147 19.56 14.19 3.51
CA CYS A 147 20.38 13.73 2.38
C CYS A 147 19.66 13.94 1.04
N GLY A 148 18.48 14.53 1.03
CA GLY A 148 17.74 14.89 -0.16
C GLY A 148 16.24 15.11 0.08
N CYS A 149 15.62 15.78 -0.89
CA CYS A 149 14.21 16.13 -0.86
C CYS A 149 13.53 15.75 -2.18
N ILE A 150 12.30 15.25 -2.09
CA ILE A 150 11.45 14.94 -3.25
C ILE A 150 10.11 15.62 -3.00
N ILE A 151 9.77 16.60 -3.83
CA ILE A 151 8.49 17.31 -3.78
C ILE A 151 7.70 16.91 -5.02
N ALA A 152 6.58 16.21 -4.84
CA ALA A 152 5.77 15.77 -5.97
C ALA A 152 4.29 16.08 -5.73
N GLY A 153 3.59 16.36 -6.83
CA GLY A 153 2.16 16.63 -6.80
C GLY A 153 1.67 17.49 -7.96
N ASP A 154 0.38 17.74 -7.96
CA ASP A 154 -0.27 18.65 -8.90
C ASP A 154 -0.16 20.09 -8.39
N MET A 155 0.71 20.85 -9.02
CA MET A 155 1.04 22.21 -8.58
C MET A 155 0.24 23.28 -9.35
N ASN A 156 -0.41 22.92 -10.45
CA ASN A 156 -1.18 23.85 -11.30
C ASN A 156 -0.40 25.12 -11.65
N ILE A 157 0.87 24.99 -11.98
CA ILE A 157 1.80 26.08 -12.29
C ILE A 157 2.22 26.04 -13.74
N HIS A 158 2.27 27.19 -14.39
CA HIS A 158 2.69 27.36 -15.77
C HIS A 158 3.89 28.30 -15.87
N HIS A 159 4.88 27.90 -16.71
CA HIS A 159 6.01 28.76 -17.07
C HIS A 159 6.73 28.23 -18.31
N LYS A 160 6.65 28.95 -19.44
CA LYS A 160 7.13 28.49 -20.75
C LYS A 160 8.64 28.23 -20.83
N LYS A 161 9.45 28.95 -20.04
CA LYS A 161 10.90 28.87 -20.13
C LYS A 161 11.49 27.62 -19.49
N TRP A 162 10.92 27.13 -18.36
CA TRP A 162 11.49 26.00 -17.62
C TRP A 162 10.53 24.82 -17.43
N LEU A 163 9.21 25.02 -17.61
CA LEU A 163 8.23 23.95 -17.65
C LEU A 163 7.80 23.72 -19.09
N LYS A 164 8.28 22.66 -19.71
CA LYS A 164 7.79 22.24 -21.02
C LYS A 164 6.29 22.01 -20.97
N PHE A 165 5.61 22.18 -22.11
CA PHE A 165 4.15 22.01 -22.21
C PHE A 165 3.32 23.00 -21.40
N SER A 166 3.85 24.15 -21.07
CA SER A 166 3.12 25.28 -20.49
C SER A 166 2.63 26.23 -21.58
N ASN A 167 1.43 26.79 -21.39
CA ASN A 167 0.83 27.74 -22.34
C ASN A 167 0.98 29.21 -21.90
N ALA A 168 1.41 29.46 -20.68
CA ALA A 168 1.52 30.78 -20.09
C ALA A 168 2.80 30.91 -19.24
N ASP A 169 3.18 32.16 -18.96
CA ASP A 169 4.15 32.52 -17.94
C ASP A 169 3.38 33.11 -16.76
N THR A 170 3.38 32.45 -15.62
CA THR A 170 2.71 32.93 -14.42
C THR A 170 3.73 33.45 -13.40
N PRO A 171 3.37 34.45 -12.58
CA PRO A 171 4.23 34.88 -11.47
C PRO A 171 4.61 33.71 -10.56
N TYR A 172 3.67 32.82 -10.30
CA TYR A 172 3.85 31.61 -9.49
C TYR A 172 4.94 30.67 -10.08
N GLY A 173 5.00 30.57 -11.41
CA GLY A 173 6.03 29.80 -12.09
C GLY A 173 7.42 30.38 -11.91
N SER A 174 7.55 31.71 -11.93
CA SER A 174 8.81 32.40 -11.66
C SER A 174 9.24 32.26 -10.20
N MET A 175 8.29 32.40 -9.25
CA MET A 175 8.55 32.24 -7.83
C MET A 175 9.03 30.82 -7.51
N LEU A 176 8.33 29.79 -8.01
CA LEU A 176 8.73 28.40 -7.80
C LEU A 176 10.12 28.14 -8.43
N LYS A 177 10.42 28.72 -9.61
CA LYS A 177 11.74 28.60 -10.23
C LYS A 177 12.83 29.19 -9.35
N SER A 178 12.60 30.36 -8.75
CA SER A 178 13.58 30.97 -7.83
C SER A 178 13.86 30.09 -6.61
N ILE A 179 12.83 29.44 -6.06
CA ILE A 179 12.99 28.49 -4.96
C ILE A 179 13.78 27.25 -5.43
N CYS A 180 13.46 26.71 -6.61
CA CYS A 180 14.20 25.60 -7.18
C CYS A 180 15.69 25.93 -7.37
N ASP A 181 15.99 27.13 -7.83
CA ASP A 181 17.38 27.58 -8.02
C ASP A 181 18.10 27.80 -6.68
N GLU A 182 17.41 28.29 -5.66
CA GLU A 182 17.97 28.51 -4.32
C GLU A 182 18.35 27.20 -3.63
N PHE A 183 17.56 26.13 -3.82
CA PHE A 183 17.75 24.85 -3.15
C PHE A 183 18.22 23.72 -4.07
N ASP A 184 18.72 24.02 -5.24
CA ASP A 184 19.19 23.06 -6.25
C ASP A 184 18.17 21.98 -6.63
N LEU A 185 16.88 22.34 -6.63
CA LEU A 185 15.81 21.43 -6.99
C LEU A 185 15.61 21.37 -8.49
N HIS A 186 15.75 20.19 -9.06
CA HIS A 186 15.54 19.95 -10.49
C HIS A 186 14.16 19.36 -10.77
N GLN A 187 13.52 19.79 -11.86
CA GLN A 187 12.24 19.25 -12.32
C GLN A 187 12.46 18.05 -13.24
N HIS A 188 11.90 16.89 -12.88
CA HIS A 188 12.18 15.60 -13.53
C HIS A 188 11.10 15.10 -14.51
N VAL A 189 9.89 15.69 -14.52
CA VAL A 189 8.80 15.26 -15.40
C VAL A 189 9.01 15.83 -16.82
N LYS A 190 9.05 14.96 -17.82
CA LYS A 190 9.41 15.34 -19.21
C LYS A 190 8.26 15.22 -20.21
N ALA A 191 7.04 14.88 -19.74
CA ALA A 191 5.87 14.68 -20.57
C ALA A 191 4.65 15.40 -19.98
N PRO A 192 3.63 15.74 -20.78
CA PRO A 192 2.41 16.32 -20.26
C PRO A 192 1.67 15.33 -19.34
N THR A 193 1.06 15.85 -18.27
CA THR A 193 0.37 15.05 -17.26
C THR A 193 -1.14 15.22 -17.33
N ARG A 194 -1.63 16.31 -17.87
CA ARG A 194 -3.07 16.54 -18.10
C ARG A 194 -3.28 17.10 -19.51
N GLN A 195 -3.93 16.34 -20.36
CA GLN A 195 -4.07 16.69 -21.77
C GLN A 195 -2.69 17.03 -22.36
N GLN A 196 -2.48 18.26 -22.84
CA GLN A 196 -1.23 18.76 -23.40
C GLN A 196 -0.36 19.52 -22.39
N TYR A 197 -0.78 19.63 -21.12
CA TYR A 197 -0.12 20.45 -20.12
C TYR A 197 0.64 19.63 -19.08
N LEU A 198 1.75 20.18 -18.60
CA LEU A 198 2.52 19.68 -17.49
C LEU A 198 2.07 20.42 -16.22
N LEU A 199 1.28 19.77 -15.38
CA LEU A 199 0.75 20.33 -14.13
C LEU A 199 1.28 19.58 -12.89
N ASP A 200 1.53 18.28 -13.03
CA ASP A 200 2.12 17.46 -11.98
C ASP A 200 3.63 17.50 -12.11
N LEU A 201 4.30 17.96 -11.07
CA LEU A 201 5.74 18.12 -11.04
C LEU A 201 6.40 17.13 -10.09
N CYS A 202 7.68 16.87 -10.33
CA CYS A 202 8.58 16.17 -9.41
C CYS A 202 9.86 16.98 -9.31
N LEU A 203 10.03 17.66 -8.18
CA LEU A 203 11.17 18.51 -7.88
C LEU A 203 12.07 17.77 -6.89
N SER A 204 13.38 17.74 -7.13
CA SER A 204 14.32 17.06 -6.23
C SER A 204 15.75 17.54 -6.45
N ASP A 205 16.54 17.50 -5.38
CA ASP A 205 17.99 17.69 -5.34
C ASP A 205 18.76 16.34 -5.43
N ILE A 206 18.04 15.21 -5.53
CA ILE A 206 18.65 13.88 -5.62
C ILE A 206 19.00 13.58 -7.08
N ASP A 207 20.23 13.18 -7.31
CA ASP A 207 20.71 12.77 -8.63
C ASP A 207 20.03 11.51 -9.17
N ARG A 208 19.98 11.41 -10.51
CA ARG A 208 19.54 10.21 -11.23
C ARG A 208 18.12 9.74 -10.93
N ILE A 209 17.24 10.63 -10.49
CA ILE A 209 15.81 10.34 -10.42
C ILE A 209 15.26 10.11 -11.84
N SER A 210 14.49 9.05 -12.01
CA SER A 210 13.77 8.74 -13.24
C SER A 210 12.28 8.88 -13.02
N VAL A 211 11.61 9.67 -13.85
CA VAL A 211 10.16 9.85 -13.81
C VAL A 211 9.54 9.41 -15.13
N LYS A 212 8.59 8.50 -15.07
CA LYS A 212 7.78 8.05 -16.21
C LYS A 212 6.33 8.42 -15.98
N THR A 213 5.67 8.91 -17.02
CA THR A 213 4.22 9.06 -17.01
C THR A 213 3.58 7.71 -17.27
N GLU A 214 2.62 7.34 -16.43
CA GLU A 214 1.83 6.12 -16.53
C GLU A 214 0.42 6.45 -16.99
N ALA A 215 -0.34 5.42 -17.35
CA ALA A 215 -1.72 5.57 -17.80
C ALA A 215 -2.57 6.36 -16.79
N GLN A 216 -3.43 7.22 -17.30
CA GLN A 216 -4.27 8.05 -16.45
C GLN A 216 -5.33 7.23 -15.70
N VAL A 217 -5.50 7.57 -14.43
CA VAL A 217 -6.51 6.99 -13.55
C VAL A 217 -7.78 7.85 -13.53
N ALA A 218 -7.60 9.16 -13.57
CA ALA A 218 -8.67 10.16 -13.66
C ALA A 218 -8.49 11.00 -14.93
N ASP A 219 -8.28 12.29 -14.80
CA ASP A 219 -7.98 13.22 -15.89
C ASP A 219 -6.49 13.64 -15.90
N HIS A 220 -5.69 13.11 -14.97
CA HIS A 220 -4.24 13.24 -14.93
C HIS A 220 -3.55 11.89 -15.16
N LYS A 221 -2.41 11.91 -15.83
CA LYS A 221 -1.50 10.77 -15.92
C LYS A 221 -0.77 10.61 -14.60
N ALA A 222 -0.59 9.37 -14.16
CA ALA A 222 0.17 9.10 -12.96
C ALA A 222 1.67 9.27 -13.19
N LEU A 223 2.42 9.71 -12.18
CA LEU A 223 3.88 9.77 -12.23
C LEU A 223 4.47 8.58 -11.46
N HIS A 224 5.22 7.74 -12.17
CA HIS A 224 6.03 6.68 -11.57
C HIS A 224 7.45 7.19 -11.40
N ILE A 225 7.81 7.51 -10.17
CA ILE A 225 9.08 8.10 -9.78
C ILE A 225 9.97 6.98 -9.22
N SER A 226 11.14 6.79 -9.81
CA SER A 226 12.15 5.85 -9.34
C SER A 226 13.37 6.63 -8.85
N VAL A 227 13.66 6.49 -7.56
CA VAL A 227 14.76 7.15 -6.88
C VAL A 227 15.83 6.10 -6.58
N PRO A 228 17.13 6.33 -6.88
CA PRO A 228 18.19 5.35 -6.69
C PRO A 228 18.61 5.23 -5.22
N LEU A 229 17.66 4.81 -4.37
CA LEU A 229 17.84 4.61 -2.93
C LEU A 229 17.49 3.17 -2.57
N GLU A 230 18.34 2.55 -1.78
CA GLU A 230 18.06 1.20 -1.27
C GLU A 230 16.96 1.24 -0.22
N VAL A 231 15.93 0.44 -0.44
CA VAL A 231 14.82 0.28 0.51
C VAL A 231 14.63 -1.20 0.85
N PRO A 232 14.16 -1.52 2.06
CA PRO A 232 13.87 -2.89 2.43
C PRO A 232 12.88 -3.52 1.46
N LYS A 233 13.22 -4.64 0.84
CA LYS A 233 12.25 -5.41 0.04
C LYS A 233 11.16 -5.98 0.93
N THR A 234 9.95 -5.96 0.41
CA THR A 234 8.87 -6.77 0.98
C THR A 234 9.23 -8.24 0.81
N ILE A 235 9.60 -8.91 1.88
CA ILE A 235 9.78 -10.36 1.86
C ILE A 235 8.38 -10.95 1.77
N ASN A 236 8.00 -11.47 0.62
CA ASN A 236 6.86 -12.35 0.51
C ASN A 236 7.24 -13.67 1.18
N ILE A 237 6.92 -13.80 2.46
CA ILE A 237 7.09 -15.07 3.16
C ILE A 237 6.05 -16.02 2.57
N PRO A 238 6.47 -17.05 1.82
CA PRO A 238 5.54 -18.01 1.27
C PRO A 238 4.83 -18.71 2.41
N ARG A 239 3.51 -18.70 2.39
CA ARG A 239 2.73 -19.48 3.35
C ARG A 239 2.49 -20.87 2.78
N TYR A 240 2.77 -21.87 3.58
CA TYR A 240 2.35 -23.22 3.31
C TYR A 240 0.97 -23.45 3.93
N VAL A 241 0.03 -23.94 3.14
CA VAL A 241 -1.37 -24.11 3.56
C VAL A 241 -1.79 -25.57 3.37
N TRP A 242 -2.35 -26.14 4.42
CA TRP A 242 -2.98 -27.46 4.37
C TRP A 242 -4.34 -27.41 3.66
N LYS A 243 -4.54 -28.23 2.65
CA LYS A 243 -5.81 -28.37 1.95
C LYS A 243 -6.69 -29.44 2.61
N PHE A 244 -7.19 -29.18 3.79
CA PHE A 244 -8.01 -30.14 4.55
C PHE A 244 -9.24 -30.67 3.81
N LYS A 245 -9.79 -29.90 2.85
CA LYS A 245 -10.92 -30.35 2.02
C LYS A 245 -10.53 -31.41 0.99
N ALA A 246 -9.28 -31.45 0.59
CA ALA A 246 -8.73 -32.41 -0.37
C ALA A 246 -7.96 -33.55 0.33
N ALA A 247 -8.04 -33.63 1.64
CA ALA A 247 -7.35 -34.66 2.42
C ALA A 247 -8.00 -36.04 2.29
N SER A 248 -7.19 -37.08 2.23
CA SER A 248 -7.61 -38.49 2.23
C SER A 248 -7.90 -38.98 3.67
N TRP A 249 -8.94 -38.42 4.30
CA TRP A 249 -9.28 -38.69 5.70
C TRP A 249 -9.52 -40.17 6.01
N GLN A 250 -10.07 -40.93 5.07
CA GLN A 250 -10.34 -42.36 5.27
C GLN A 250 -9.06 -43.16 5.33
N ASP A 251 -8.10 -42.86 4.45
CA ASP A 251 -6.80 -43.53 4.43
C ASP A 251 -5.96 -43.15 5.64
N LEU A 252 -5.97 -41.89 6.05
CA LEU A 252 -5.35 -41.45 7.30
C LEU A 252 -5.87 -42.23 8.51
N LYS A 253 -7.22 -42.36 8.63
CA LYS A 253 -7.82 -43.10 9.72
C LYS A 253 -7.43 -44.58 9.68
N ARG A 254 -7.43 -45.21 8.50
CA ARG A 254 -7.07 -46.63 8.32
C ARG A 254 -5.61 -46.88 8.75
N GLU A 255 -4.69 -46.01 8.32
CA GLU A 255 -3.27 -46.14 8.70
C GLU A 255 -3.07 -45.92 10.20
N LEU A 256 -3.75 -44.95 10.82
CA LEU A 256 -3.67 -44.70 12.26
C LEU A 256 -4.20 -45.90 13.10
N GLN A 257 -5.13 -46.68 12.58
CA GLN A 257 -5.67 -47.88 13.28
C GLN A 257 -4.69 -49.02 13.35
N VAL A 258 -3.74 -49.11 12.44
CA VAL A 258 -2.76 -50.23 12.37
C VAL A 258 -1.37 -49.83 12.88
N VAL A 259 -1.24 -48.61 13.44
CA VAL A 259 0.05 -48.12 13.96
C VAL A 259 0.47 -48.88 15.20
N ASP A 260 1.74 -49.27 15.23
CA ASP A 260 2.39 -49.74 16.46
C ASP A 260 2.75 -48.53 17.34
N TRP A 261 2.02 -48.34 18.44
CA TRP A 261 2.24 -47.28 19.41
C TRP A 261 3.28 -47.59 20.48
N GLN A 262 3.89 -48.77 20.46
CA GLN A 262 4.94 -49.19 21.42
C GLN A 262 6.12 -48.19 21.51
N PRO A 263 6.62 -47.63 20.39
CA PRO A 263 7.72 -46.66 20.46
C PRO A 263 7.38 -45.44 21.32
N MET A 264 6.12 -45.04 21.42
CA MET A 264 5.71 -43.89 22.22
C MET A 264 5.84 -44.14 23.73
N HIS A 265 5.81 -45.42 24.16
CA HIS A 265 5.94 -45.82 25.56
C HIS A 265 7.40 -46.03 25.99
N ARG A 266 8.35 -45.88 25.10
CA ARG A 266 9.79 -46.04 25.39
C ARG A 266 10.43 -44.67 25.68
N GLY A 267 10.96 -44.51 26.88
CA GLY A 267 11.69 -43.28 27.24
C GLY A 267 10.91 -42.29 28.14
N SER A 268 11.36 -41.06 28.18
CA SER A 268 10.73 -40.01 28.96
C SER A 268 9.44 -39.47 28.29
N VAL A 269 8.61 -38.76 29.05
CA VAL A 269 7.40 -38.10 28.53
C VAL A 269 7.72 -37.15 27.38
N ASP A 270 8.84 -36.43 27.45
CA ASP A 270 9.27 -35.51 26.39
C ASP A 270 9.63 -36.25 25.09
N GLN A 271 10.30 -37.41 25.23
CA GLN A 271 10.63 -38.27 24.08
C GLN A 271 9.37 -38.86 23.45
N ALA A 272 8.39 -39.27 24.25
CA ALA A 272 7.10 -39.74 23.77
C ALA A 272 6.33 -38.63 23.00
N ALA A 273 6.29 -37.42 23.56
CA ALA A 273 5.65 -36.24 22.93
C ALA A 273 6.33 -35.85 21.63
N ASP A 274 7.66 -35.85 21.57
CA ASP A 274 8.44 -35.57 20.37
C ASP A 274 8.18 -36.60 19.26
N TRP A 275 8.23 -37.90 19.62
CA TRP A 275 7.92 -38.99 18.71
C TRP A 275 6.49 -38.87 18.16
N PHE A 276 5.49 -38.67 19.03
CA PHE A 276 4.11 -38.51 18.63
C PHE A 276 3.91 -37.34 17.69
N SER A 277 4.49 -36.17 18.02
CA SER A 277 4.37 -34.96 17.21
C SER A 277 4.98 -35.15 15.81
N LYS A 278 6.16 -35.77 15.74
CA LYS A 278 6.84 -36.07 14.47
C LYS A 278 6.06 -37.09 13.64
N PHE A 279 5.52 -38.13 14.29
CA PHE A 279 4.71 -39.14 13.65
C PHE A 279 3.42 -38.58 13.08
N ILE A 280 2.65 -37.83 13.86
CA ILE A 280 1.42 -37.17 13.38
C ILE A 280 1.71 -36.19 12.25
N TRP A 281 2.80 -35.42 12.35
CA TRP A 281 3.24 -34.55 11.27
C TRP A 281 3.51 -35.33 9.97
N PHE A 282 4.21 -36.44 10.05
CA PHE A 282 4.47 -37.31 8.91
C PHE A 282 3.18 -37.83 8.28
N MET A 283 2.24 -38.31 9.11
CA MET A 283 0.94 -38.79 8.64
C MET A 283 0.11 -37.67 7.98
N CYS A 284 0.15 -36.47 8.54
CA CYS A 284 -0.50 -35.33 7.94
C CYS A 284 0.10 -34.98 6.57
N MET A 285 1.42 -34.95 6.45
CA MET A 285 2.13 -34.68 5.18
C MET A 285 1.80 -35.72 4.10
N LYS A 286 1.56 -36.98 4.50
CA LYS A 286 1.23 -38.08 3.57
C LYS A 286 -0.20 -37.96 3.03
N HIS A 287 -1.18 -37.58 3.86
CA HIS A 287 -2.61 -37.68 3.55
C HIS A 287 -3.30 -36.33 3.32
N ILE A 288 -2.68 -35.22 3.69
CA ILE A 288 -3.24 -33.89 3.51
C ILE A 288 -2.33 -33.11 2.56
N PRO A 289 -2.83 -32.68 1.38
CA PRO A 289 -2.04 -31.87 0.48
C PRO A 289 -1.55 -30.60 1.16
N TYR A 290 -0.23 -30.35 1.09
CA TYR A 290 0.46 -29.23 1.70
C TYR A 290 1.16 -28.45 0.59
N GLU A 291 0.63 -27.28 0.26
CA GLU A 291 1.08 -26.50 -0.88
C GLU A 291 1.57 -25.13 -0.46
N ARG A 292 2.62 -24.67 -1.13
CA ARG A 292 3.05 -23.28 -1.08
C ARG A 292 1.98 -22.40 -1.72
N LYS A 293 1.51 -21.42 -0.96
CA LYS A 293 0.61 -20.39 -1.45
C LYS A 293 1.32 -19.05 -1.39
N ASP A 294 1.65 -18.52 -2.54
CA ASP A 294 2.07 -17.14 -2.65
C ASP A 294 0.79 -16.29 -2.48
N GLU A 295 0.66 -15.61 -1.35
CA GLU A 295 -0.44 -14.69 -1.11
C GLU A 295 -0.27 -13.45 -2.00
N ILE A 296 -0.79 -13.53 -3.20
CA ILE A 296 -1.19 -12.32 -3.91
C ILE A 296 -2.47 -11.87 -3.19
N LYS A 297 -2.35 -10.91 -2.29
CA LYS A 297 -3.52 -10.28 -1.69
C LYS A 297 -4.26 -9.54 -2.79
N CYS A 298 -5.21 -10.20 -3.43
CA CYS A 298 -6.16 -9.54 -4.28
C CYS A 298 -6.97 -8.59 -3.39
N SER A 299 -6.72 -7.33 -3.57
CA SER A 299 -7.17 -6.26 -2.70
C SER A 299 -8.68 -6.04 -2.77
N HIS A 300 -9.26 -6.38 -3.90
CA HIS A 300 -10.68 -6.19 -4.18
C HIS A 300 -11.24 -7.48 -4.78
N PRO A 301 -12.10 -8.21 -4.04
CA PRO A 301 -12.63 -9.49 -4.49
C PRO A 301 -13.41 -9.44 -5.82
N TRP A 302 -13.89 -8.25 -6.21
CA TRP A 302 -14.57 -8.03 -7.49
C TRP A 302 -13.62 -7.66 -8.63
N LEU A 303 -12.34 -7.35 -8.36
CA LEU A 303 -11.32 -7.10 -9.38
C LEU A 303 -10.86 -8.42 -10.00
N ASN A 304 -11.76 -9.06 -10.72
CA ASN A 304 -11.52 -10.32 -11.39
C ASN A 304 -10.84 -10.13 -12.77
N GLN A 305 -10.59 -11.22 -13.46
CA GLN A 305 -9.93 -11.21 -14.77
C GLN A 305 -10.64 -10.30 -15.79
N ARG A 306 -11.98 -10.30 -15.80
CA ARG A 306 -12.77 -9.45 -16.69
C ARG A 306 -12.56 -7.96 -16.44
N CYS A 307 -12.45 -7.55 -15.18
CA CYS A 307 -12.12 -6.17 -14.83
C CYS A 307 -10.69 -5.81 -15.26
N ARG A 308 -9.72 -6.71 -15.06
CA ARG A 308 -8.33 -6.48 -15.48
C ARG A 308 -8.19 -6.33 -16.98
N GLU A 309 -8.89 -7.14 -17.75
CA GLU A 309 -8.93 -7.04 -19.21
C GLU A 309 -9.55 -5.72 -19.68
N ALA A 310 -10.63 -5.27 -19.04
CA ALA A 310 -11.26 -3.99 -19.35
C ALA A 310 -10.33 -2.81 -19.03
N LEU A 311 -9.65 -2.84 -17.88
CA LEU A 311 -8.66 -1.83 -17.48
C LEU A 311 -7.45 -1.82 -18.41
N ASN A 312 -6.99 -2.99 -18.84
CA ASN A 312 -5.91 -3.09 -19.81
C ASN A 312 -6.30 -2.53 -21.18
N ARG A 313 -7.52 -2.83 -21.69
CA ARG A 313 -8.04 -2.24 -22.93
C ARG A 313 -8.13 -0.72 -22.82
N LYS A 314 -8.71 -0.18 -21.74
CA LYS A 314 -8.75 1.28 -21.51
C LYS A 314 -7.34 1.88 -21.61
N ARG A 315 -6.34 1.28 -20.95
CA ARG A 315 -4.95 1.74 -20.99
C ARG A 315 -4.34 1.73 -22.38
N MET A 316 -4.61 0.68 -23.16
CA MET A 316 -4.05 0.56 -24.52
C MET A 316 -4.63 1.59 -25.51
N HIS A 317 -5.77 2.21 -25.19
CA HIS A 317 -6.42 3.22 -26.01
C HIS A 317 -6.27 4.64 -25.46
N GLU A 318 -5.34 4.87 -24.50
CA GLU A 318 -5.23 6.13 -23.75
C GLU A 318 -5.11 7.36 -24.65
N ASP A 319 -4.29 7.31 -25.68
CA ASP A 319 -4.08 8.42 -26.62
C ASP A 319 -4.93 8.31 -27.91
N SER A 320 -6.00 7.52 -27.88
CA SER A 320 -6.86 7.22 -29.04
C SER A 320 -8.20 7.97 -28.95
N PRO A 321 -8.82 8.33 -30.08
CA PRO A 321 -10.17 8.91 -30.08
C PRO A 321 -11.25 8.03 -29.42
N THR A 322 -10.98 6.73 -29.24
CA THR A 322 -11.89 5.78 -28.61
C THR A 322 -11.72 5.69 -27.09
N TYR A 323 -10.81 6.47 -26.48
CA TYR A 323 -10.54 6.42 -25.05
C TYR A 323 -11.78 6.61 -24.17
N ASP A 324 -12.61 7.61 -24.49
CA ASP A 324 -13.82 7.89 -23.70
C ASP A 324 -14.84 6.76 -23.75
N GLN A 325 -14.94 6.07 -24.91
CA GLN A 325 -15.77 4.89 -25.04
C GLN A 325 -15.23 3.75 -24.17
N MET A 326 -13.94 3.43 -24.31
CA MET A 326 -13.28 2.37 -23.53
C MET A 326 -13.34 2.64 -22.01
N SER A 327 -13.22 3.91 -21.62
CA SER A 327 -13.34 4.33 -20.22
C SER A 327 -14.75 4.10 -19.66
N ARG A 328 -15.80 4.42 -20.45
CA ARG A 328 -17.19 4.15 -20.03
C ARG A 328 -17.49 2.65 -19.96
N GLU A 329 -17.06 1.88 -20.96
CA GLU A 329 -17.20 0.43 -20.94
C GLU A 329 -16.50 -0.22 -19.75
N CYS A 330 -15.28 0.22 -19.44
CA CYS A 330 -14.53 -0.24 -18.28
C CYS A 330 -15.28 0.07 -16.96
N ALA A 331 -15.80 1.29 -16.80
CA ALA A 331 -16.57 1.69 -15.63
C ALA A 331 -17.84 0.82 -15.46
N ASN A 332 -18.55 0.54 -16.53
CA ASN A 332 -19.74 -0.31 -16.53
C ASN A 332 -19.41 -1.76 -16.13
N ILE A 333 -18.30 -2.31 -16.64
CA ILE A 333 -17.85 -3.66 -16.29
C ILE A 333 -17.50 -3.75 -14.80
N ILE A 334 -16.74 -2.78 -14.27
CA ILE A 334 -16.36 -2.74 -12.85
C ILE A 334 -17.60 -2.63 -11.97
N ALA A 335 -18.55 -1.74 -12.30
CA ALA A 335 -19.80 -1.58 -11.57
C ALA A 335 -20.65 -2.87 -11.57
N ALA A 336 -20.74 -3.54 -12.69
CA ALA A 336 -21.47 -4.81 -12.81
C ALA A 336 -20.84 -5.93 -11.97
N GLU A 337 -19.51 -6.07 -11.98
CA GLU A 337 -18.82 -7.09 -11.19
C GLU A 337 -18.88 -6.77 -9.68
N HIS A 338 -18.80 -5.49 -9.29
CA HIS A 338 -19.03 -5.07 -7.91
C HIS A 338 -20.46 -5.40 -7.44
N THR A 339 -21.48 -5.10 -8.25
CA THR A 339 -22.88 -5.44 -7.91
C THR A 339 -23.06 -6.94 -7.71
N LYS A 340 -22.55 -7.77 -8.62
CA LYS A 340 -22.58 -9.23 -8.48
C LYS A 340 -21.88 -9.72 -7.20
N TYR A 341 -20.76 -9.10 -6.84
CA TYR A 341 -20.05 -9.42 -5.61
C TYR A 341 -20.89 -9.10 -4.38
N VAL A 342 -21.50 -7.89 -4.34
CA VAL A 342 -22.38 -7.47 -3.24
C VAL A 342 -23.60 -8.38 -3.10
N GLU A 343 -24.26 -8.75 -4.20
CA GLU A 343 -25.37 -9.68 -4.21
C GLU A 343 -24.97 -11.06 -3.69
N LYS A 344 -23.82 -11.57 -4.13
CA LYS A 344 -23.26 -12.83 -3.61
C LYS A 344 -23.00 -12.78 -2.10
N LEU A 345 -22.50 -11.66 -1.58
CA LEU A 345 -22.32 -11.47 -0.14
C LEU A 345 -23.65 -11.42 0.61
N LYS A 346 -24.62 -10.62 0.11
CA LYS A 346 -25.97 -10.55 0.68
C LYS A 346 -26.62 -11.93 0.77
N ASN A 347 -26.56 -12.72 -0.29
CA ASN A 347 -27.10 -14.09 -0.33
C ASN A 347 -26.39 -15.03 0.67
N LYS A 348 -25.07 -14.89 0.85
CA LYS A 348 -24.32 -15.64 1.86
C LYS A 348 -24.75 -15.24 3.28
N ILE A 349 -24.92 -13.94 3.53
CA ILE A 349 -25.33 -13.41 4.85
C ILE A 349 -26.74 -13.87 5.21
N SER A 350 -27.70 -13.83 4.26
CA SER A 350 -29.10 -14.23 4.50
C SER A 350 -29.24 -15.70 4.85
N ASN A 351 -28.33 -16.56 4.39
CA ASN A 351 -28.33 -18.00 4.67
C ASN A 351 -27.62 -18.37 6.00
N LEU A 352 -27.10 -17.41 6.76
CA LEU A 352 -26.41 -17.65 8.03
C LEU A 352 -27.27 -17.24 9.23
N LYS A 353 -27.15 -17.97 10.32
CA LYS A 353 -27.74 -17.56 11.61
C LYS A 353 -27.07 -16.26 12.11
N LYS A 354 -27.88 -15.33 12.66
CA LYS A 354 -27.41 -14.01 13.11
C LYS A 354 -26.25 -14.01 14.11
N CYS A 355 -26.02 -15.08 14.84
CA CYS A 355 -24.96 -15.21 15.86
C CYS A 355 -23.71 -15.95 15.34
N ASP A 356 -23.65 -16.37 14.10
CA ASP A 356 -22.49 -17.03 13.52
C ASP A 356 -21.33 -16.04 13.37
N LYS A 357 -20.09 -16.45 13.74
CA LYS A 357 -18.87 -15.65 13.50
C LYS A 357 -18.70 -15.26 12.03
N ARG A 358 -19.15 -16.11 11.10
CA ARG A 358 -19.14 -15.86 9.65
C ARG A 358 -20.07 -14.73 9.27
N TRP A 359 -21.24 -14.63 9.92
CA TRP A 359 -22.20 -13.54 9.69
C TRP A 359 -21.56 -12.19 9.98
N TRP A 360 -20.88 -12.04 11.11
CA TRP A 360 -20.16 -10.83 11.47
C TRP A 360 -18.98 -10.52 10.53
N SER A 361 -18.26 -11.54 10.09
CA SER A 361 -17.15 -11.37 9.14
C SER A 361 -17.62 -10.86 7.78
N LEU A 362 -18.70 -11.44 7.24
CA LEU A 362 -19.27 -11.04 5.96
C LEU A 362 -19.93 -9.65 6.01
N ASN A 363 -20.56 -9.30 7.14
CA ASN A 363 -21.08 -7.94 7.30
C ASN A 363 -19.98 -6.89 7.35
N ARG A 364 -18.84 -7.14 8.01
CA ARG A 364 -17.69 -6.26 7.98
C ARG A 364 -17.12 -6.11 6.56
N GLU A 365 -17.03 -7.21 5.83
CA GLU A 365 -16.60 -7.23 4.44
C GLU A 365 -17.55 -6.40 3.56
N LEU A 366 -18.86 -6.55 3.71
CA LEU A 366 -19.88 -5.79 2.98
C LEU A 366 -19.81 -4.29 3.29
N LEU A 367 -19.57 -3.92 4.54
CA LEU A 367 -19.45 -2.54 4.98
C LEU A 367 -18.05 -1.95 4.75
N GLN A 368 -17.14 -2.72 4.13
CA GLN A 368 -15.73 -2.35 3.93
C GLN A 368 -15.02 -1.87 5.22
N ARG A 369 -15.57 -2.24 6.39
CA ARG A 369 -14.95 -1.91 7.67
C ARG A 369 -13.71 -2.75 7.87
N LYS A 370 -12.58 -2.11 8.21
CA LYS A 370 -11.37 -2.82 8.63
C LYS A 370 -11.74 -3.86 9.67
N ALA A 371 -11.39 -5.14 9.42
CA ALA A 371 -11.13 -5.99 10.55
C ALA A 371 -10.07 -5.23 11.37
N LYS A 372 -10.38 -4.86 12.61
CA LYS A 372 -9.33 -4.49 13.56
C LYS A 372 -8.34 -5.65 13.45
N ILE A 373 -7.16 -5.41 12.88
CA ILE A 373 -6.07 -6.35 13.02
C ILE A 373 -5.95 -6.45 14.52
N SER A 374 -6.32 -7.59 15.09
CA SER A 374 -6.10 -7.87 16.50
C SER A 374 -4.58 -8.09 16.65
N SER A 375 -3.82 -7.01 16.49
CA SER A 375 -2.51 -6.99 17.05
C SER A 375 -2.74 -7.06 18.55
N ILE A 376 -2.14 -8.05 19.19
CA ILE A 376 -2.06 -8.07 20.64
C ILE A 376 -1.55 -6.69 21.04
N PRO A 377 -2.30 -5.93 21.87
CA PRO A 377 -1.91 -4.58 22.21
C PRO A 377 -0.51 -4.60 22.83
N PRO A 378 0.19 -3.48 22.91
CA PRO A 378 1.43 -3.37 23.66
C PRO A 378 1.24 -3.97 25.07
N LEU A 379 2.13 -4.85 25.48
CA LEU A 379 2.13 -5.41 26.83
C LEU A 379 3.11 -4.63 27.72
N ARG A 380 2.87 -4.63 29.01
CA ARG A 380 3.84 -4.09 29.98
C ARG A 380 4.68 -5.23 30.57
N ASN A 381 6.00 -5.06 30.59
CA ASN A 381 6.90 -5.96 31.32
C ASN A 381 6.90 -5.67 32.84
N SER A 382 7.66 -6.43 33.62
CA SER A 382 7.84 -6.26 35.07
C SER A 382 8.46 -4.88 35.42
N GLU A 383 9.21 -4.28 34.50
CA GLU A 383 9.87 -2.98 34.66
C GLU A 383 8.96 -1.82 34.22
N LYS A 384 7.69 -2.10 33.94
CA LYS A 384 6.65 -1.16 33.45
C LYS A 384 6.94 -0.55 32.08
N GLU A 385 7.83 -1.11 31.28
CA GLU A 385 8.08 -0.70 29.90
C GLU A 385 7.07 -1.30 28.92
N TRP A 386 6.75 -0.57 27.86
CA TRP A 386 5.82 -1.01 26.83
C TRP A 386 6.53 -1.87 25.78
N ILE A 387 6.16 -3.13 25.70
CA ILE A 387 6.65 -4.10 24.72
C ILE A 387 5.73 -4.09 23.51
N THR A 388 6.27 -3.71 22.35
CA THR A 388 5.57 -3.68 21.06
C THR A 388 5.97 -4.83 20.14
N ASP A 389 7.16 -5.40 20.32
CA ASP A 389 7.70 -6.50 19.54
C ASP A 389 6.87 -7.78 19.70
N SER A 390 6.52 -8.41 18.55
CA SER A 390 5.63 -9.57 18.52
C SER A 390 6.25 -10.83 19.13
N SER A 391 7.56 -11.01 18.96
CA SER A 391 8.28 -12.18 19.48
C SER A 391 8.43 -12.10 21.00
N ILE A 392 8.76 -10.90 21.51
CA ILE A 392 8.86 -10.67 22.95
C ILE A 392 7.48 -10.83 23.61
N LYS A 393 6.40 -10.31 22.98
CA LYS A 393 5.02 -10.53 23.46
C LYS A 393 4.64 -12.02 23.50
N ALA A 394 5.01 -12.78 22.47
CA ALA A 394 4.77 -14.22 22.44
C ALA A 394 5.47 -14.96 23.56
N ASN A 395 6.73 -14.61 23.82
CA ASN A 395 7.52 -15.19 24.92
C ASN A 395 6.93 -14.82 26.31
N MET A 396 6.46 -13.59 26.50
CA MET A 396 5.77 -13.18 27.72
C MET A 396 4.49 -14.02 27.95
N PHE A 397 3.69 -14.29 26.94
CA PHE A 397 2.55 -15.18 27.04
C PHE A 397 2.97 -16.61 27.37
N ALA A 398 3.98 -17.16 26.69
CA ALA A 398 4.50 -18.49 26.97
C ALA A 398 4.93 -18.65 28.43
N ALA A 399 5.68 -17.67 28.95
CA ALA A 399 6.09 -17.65 30.37
C ALA A 399 4.91 -17.61 31.34
N CYS A 400 3.88 -16.81 31.04
CA CYS A 400 2.65 -16.76 31.84
C CYS A 400 1.86 -18.07 31.84
N TRP A 401 1.94 -18.88 30.76
CA TRP A 401 1.27 -20.17 30.67
C TRP A 401 2.05 -21.27 31.36
N GLN A 402 3.38 -21.20 31.37
CA GLN A 402 4.25 -22.15 32.07
C GLN A 402 4.20 -21.97 33.60
N ALA A 403 3.85 -20.78 34.09
CA ALA A 403 3.73 -20.46 35.51
C ALA A 403 2.39 -20.87 36.14
N LYS A 404 1.45 -21.41 35.35
CA LYS A 404 0.16 -21.98 35.81
C LYS A 404 0.19 -23.49 35.81
#